data_f9bde1d695fdf9c7707fb3e0826b4529
#
_entry.id   f9bde1d695fdf9c7707fb3e0826b4529
#
_cell.length_a   1.000
_cell.length_b   1.000
_cell.length_c   1.000
_cell.angle_alpha   90.00
_cell.angle_beta   90.00
_cell.angle_gamma   90.00
#
_symmetry.space_group_name_H-M   'P 1'
#
loop_
_entity.id
_entity.type
_entity.pdbx_description
1 polymer ?
#
loop_
_entity_poly.entity_id
_entity_poly.type
_entity_poly.pdbx_seq_one_letter_code
_entity_poly.pdbx_strand_id
1 'polypeptide(L)'
;MASRGYLGRFAVLVVVLVSAGALTGSANAQLLGGACGDRPLSRPFLPWLDPMQYTLAPRGSFESGTTGWTLKSGAAVVTGNEPWKASGPGTRSLYLPSGSSAMTPPICVETLDPTVRYFAKNRGVVALSSLLVEVVLLNSSGQPVLTLPAGVHTGLGSWHPSLPGVGLLNVTALLNGGKVNVKFRFRPVGLGAKWQIDDVYVDPLKMG
;
A
#
# COMPACT_ATOMS: atom_id res chain seq x y z
N MET A 1 22.77 -89.95 -42.35
CA MET A 1 23.76 -88.91 -42.39
C MET A 1 23.08 -87.62 -41.93
N ALA A 2 23.38 -87.15 -40.77
CA ALA A 2 22.67 -86.06 -40.08
C ALA A 2 23.37 -84.72 -40.33
N SER A 3 22.62 -83.75 -40.75
CA SER A 3 23.08 -82.32 -40.76
C SER A 3 22.29 -81.54 -39.73
N ARG A 4 22.99 -81.04 -38.71
CA ARG A 4 22.45 -80.18 -37.66
C ARG A 4 22.51 -78.73 -38.12
N GLY A 5 21.31 -78.07 -38.24
CA GLY A 5 21.21 -76.67 -38.46
C GLY A 5 21.23 -75.91 -37.11
N TYR A 6 22.14 -74.97 -36.96
CA TYR A 6 22.22 -74.05 -35.82
C TYR A 6 21.28 -72.84 -36.03
N LEU A 7 20.26 -72.75 -35.24
CA LEU A 7 19.42 -71.55 -35.14
C LEU A 7 20.11 -70.51 -34.20
N GLY A 8 20.63 -69.45 -34.79
CA GLY A 8 21.14 -68.33 -34.06
C GLY A 8 19.99 -67.47 -33.50
N ARG A 9 19.92 -67.35 -32.17
CA ARG A 9 19.01 -66.42 -31.49
C ARG A 9 19.66 -65.05 -31.47
N PHE A 10 19.11 -64.10 -32.25
CA PHE A 10 19.42 -62.71 -32.14
C PHE A 10 18.63 -62.15 -30.95
N ALA A 11 19.33 -61.80 -29.86
CA ALA A 11 18.75 -61.02 -28.78
C ALA A 11 18.75 -59.55 -29.21
N VAL A 12 17.56 -58.98 -29.42
CA VAL A 12 17.40 -57.54 -29.65
C VAL A 12 17.41 -56.86 -28.27
N LEU A 13 18.49 -56.15 -28.00
CA LEU A 13 18.62 -55.31 -26.78
C LEU A 13 17.87 -54.01 -27.05
N VAL A 14 16.68 -53.83 -26.49
CA VAL A 14 15.95 -52.59 -26.51
C VAL A 14 16.52 -51.72 -25.37
N VAL A 15 17.33 -50.73 -25.75
CA VAL A 15 17.79 -49.69 -24.83
C VAL A 15 16.70 -48.63 -24.71
N VAL A 16 15.96 -48.66 -23.62
CA VAL A 16 15.01 -47.59 -23.28
C VAL A 16 15.81 -46.43 -22.67
N LEU A 17 16.07 -45.41 -23.47
CA LEU A 17 16.58 -44.12 -22.98
C LEU A 17 15.45 -43.37 -22.23
N VAL A 18 15.43 -43.50 -20.93
CA VAL A 18 14.62 -42.63 -20.08
C VAL A 18 15.32 -41.28 -20.02
N SER A 19 14.89 -40.35 -20.87
CA SER A 19 15.26 -38.92 -20.72
C SER A 19 14.58 -38.37 -19.48
N ALA A 20 15.32 -38.32 -18.38
CA ALA A 20 14.94 -37.51 -17.22
C ALA A 20 14.96 -36.04 -17.63
N GLY A 21 13.84 -35.57 -18.12
CA GLY A 21 13.57 -34.13 -18.27
C GLY A 21 13.58 -33.51 -16.90
N ALA A 22 14.67 -32.81 -16.56
CA ALA A 22 14.71 -31.95 -15.42
C ALA A 22 13.65 -30.86 -15.62
N LEU A 23 12.48 -31.06 -15.05
CA LEU A 23 11.52 -29.97 -14.80
C LEU A 23 12.16 -29.06 -13.75
N THR A 24 13.08 -28.21 -14.18
CA THR A 24 13.40 -27.01 -13.43
C THR A 24 12.14 -26.13 -13.47
N GLY A 25 11.14 -26.55 -12.72
CA GLY A 25 10.07 -25.67 -12.33
C GLY A 25 10.72 -24.59 -11.51
N SER A 26 10.91 -23.42 -12.12
CA SER A 26 11.07 -22.20 -11.37
C SER A 26 9.85 -22.09 -10.47
N ALA A 27 9.96 -22.69 -9.28
CA ALA A 27 9.04 -22.47 -8.18
C ALA A 27 9.29 -21.04 -7.69
N ASN A 28 8.69 -20.17 -8.40
CA ASN A 28 8.89 -18.76 -8.35
C ASN A 28 8.17 -18.18 -7.21
N ALA A 29 8.91 -17.49 -6.59
CA ALA A 29 8.80 -16.09 -6.23
C ALA A 29 7.56 -15.28 -6.73
N GLN A 30 6.66 -15.90 -7.40
CA GLN A 30 5.36 -15.33 -7.79
C GLN A 30 4.32 -15.37 -6.65
N LEU A 31 4.64 -15.98 -5.52
CA LEU A 31 3.86 -15.85 -4.28
C LEU A 31 4.03 -14.47 -3.61
N LEU A 32 4.96 -13.64 -4.10
CA LEU A 32 5.21 -12.29 -3.60
C LEU A 32 5.14 -11.20 -4.70
N GLY A 33 4.83 -11.55 -5.91
CA GLY A 33 4.46 -10.60 -6.95
C GLY A 33 3.08 -10.06 -6.62
N GLY A 34 3.02 -8.88 -6.02
CA GLY A 34 1.79 -8.29 -5.54
C GLY A 34 0.76 -8.18 -6.65
N ALA A 35 -0.47 -8.56 -6.35
CA ALA A 35 -1.61 -8.43 -7.26
C ALA A 35 -1.82 -6.98 -7.73
N CYS A 36 -1.20 -6.01 -7.07
CA CYS A 36 -1.20 -4.58 -7.38
C CYS A 36 -0.01 -4.11 -8.24
N GLY A 37 0.91 -4.99 -8.65
CA GLY A 37 2.11 -4.64 -9.40
C GLY A 37 3.22 -4.04 -8.54
N ASP A 38 4.38 -3.81 -9.17
CA ASP A 38 5.55 -3.27 -8.48
C ASP A 38 5.38 -1.79 -8.17
N ARG A 39 5.74 -1.41 -6.95
CA ARG A 39 5.71 -0.04 -6.45
C ARG A 39 7.06 0.31 -5.81
N PRO A 40 7.57 1.55 -5.98
CA PRO A 40 8.75 2.00 -5.26
C PRO A 40 8.54 1.91 -3.75
N LEU A 41 9.47 1.31 -3.04
CA LEU A 41 9.42 1.11 -1.60
C LEU A 41 10.51 1.91 -0.91
N SER A 42 10.20 2.43 0.28
CA SER A 42 11.13 3.13 1.17
C SER A 42 10.82 2.82 2.63
N ARG A 43 11.70 3.23 3.54
CA ARG A 43 11.50 3.08 5.00
C ARG A 43 11.40 4.46 5.67
N PRO A 44 10.37 5.24 5.37
CA PRO A 44 10.27 6.63 5.81
C PRO A 44 10.13 6.77 7.33
N PHE A 45 9.67 5.72 8.03
CA PHE A 45 9.42 5.73 9.46
C PHE A 45 10.49 5.01 10.29
N LEU A 46 11.61 4.60 9.67
CA LEU A 46 12.73 3.96 10.37
C LEU A 46 13.26 4.77 11.57
N PRO A 47 13.36 6.11 11.53
CA PRO A 47 13.77 6.91 12.69
C PRO A 47 12.82 6.79 13.90
N TRP A 48 11.60 6.30 13.70
CA TRP A 48 10.60 6.04 14.74
C TRP A 48 10.43 4.56 15.04
N LEU A 49 11.50 3.76 14.83
CA LEU A 49 11.56 2.32 15.11
C LEU A 49 10.53 1.50 14.30
N ASP A 50 10.15 1.98 13.15
CA ASP A 50 9.30 1.25 12.20
C ASP A 50 10.13 0.86 10.97
N PRO A 51 10.62 -0.41 10.90
CA PRO A 51 11.46 -0.90 9.83
C PRO A 51 10.68 -1.30 8.58
N MET A 52 9.35 -1.21 8.60
CA MET A 52 8.51 -1.63 7.49
C MET A 52 8.75 -0.78 6.25
N GLN A 53 8.53 -1.39 5.10
CA GLN A 53 8.63 -0.72 3.81
C GLN A 53 7.27 -0.15 3.41
N TYR A 54 7.27 1.06 2.87
CA TYR A 54 6.09 1.81 2.48
C TYR A 54 6.21 2.29 1.04
N THR A 55 5.07 2.43 0.37
CA THR A 55 4.97 3.14 -0.90
C THR A 55 4.29 4.49 -0.70
N LEU A 56 4.84 5.54 -1.32
CA LEU A 56 4.22 6.86 -1.29
C LEU A 56 2.92 6.81 -2.09
N ALA A 57 1.82 7.28 -1.51
CA ALA A 57 0.56 7.43 -2.21
C ALA A 57 0.72 8.36 -3.42
N PRO A 58 -0.02 8.18 -4.52
CA PRO A 58 0.08 9.07 -5.67
C PRO A 58 -0.11 10.53 -5.25
N ARG A 59 0.89 11.38 -5.51
CA ARG A 59 0.94 12.79 -5.08
C ARG A 59 0.85 13.00 -3.56
N GLY A 60 1.22 12.01 -2.77
CA GLY A 60 1.12 12.05 -1.30
C GLY A 60 2.09 13.00 -0.61
N SER A 61 3.14 13.47 -1.30
CA SER A 61 4.04 14.53 -0.83
C SER A 61 3.55 15.94 -1.16
N PHE A 62 2.49 16.09 -1.95
CA PHE A 62 1.88 17.35 -2.39
C PHE A 62 2.81 18.31 -3.16
N GLU A 63 4.07 17.99 -3.36
CA GLU A 63 5.05 18.84 -4.07
C GLU A 63 4.66 19.07 -5.54
N SER A 64 4.11 18.06 -6.18
CA SER A 64 3.65 18.13 -7.57
C SER A 64 2.14 18.40 -7.69
N GLY A 65 1.51 18.93 -6.64
CA GLY A 65 0.08 19.22 -6.59
C GLY A 65 -0.77 18.02 -6.17
N THR A 66 -2.07 18.09 -6.45
CA THR A 66 -3.08 17.13 -5.94
C THR A 66 -3.88 16.43 -7.04
N THR A 67 -3.28 16.26 -8.21
CA THR A 67 -3.96 15.56 -9.32
C THR A 67 -4.45 14.18 -8.87
N GLY A 68 -5.75 13.93 -9.06
CA GLY A 68 -6.41 12.71 -8.65
C GLY A 68 -6.94 12.71 -7.22
N TRP A 69 -6.50 13.62 -6.35
CA TRP A 69 -7.10 13.83 -5.04
C TRP A 69 -8.44 14.56 -5.15
N THR A 70 -9.34 14.28 -4.22
CA THR A 70 -10.59 15.03 -4.08
C THR A 70 -10.50 15.90 -2.84
N LEU A 71 -10.42 17.21 -3.04
CA LEU A 71 -10.39 18.22 -1.97
C LEU A 71 -11.74 18.87 -1.83
N LYS A 72 -12.22 19.06 -0.59
CA LYS A 72 -13.52 19.68 -0.29
C LYS A 72 -13.40 20.73 0.80
N SER A 73 -14.29 21.72 0.77
CA SER A 73 -14.52 22.71 1.83
C SER A 73 -13.24 23.43 2.27
N GLY A 74 -12.43 23.91 1.31
CA GLY A 74 -11.23 24.70 1.57
C GLY A 74 -9.97 23.92 1.90
N ALA A 75 -9.97 22.58 1.75
CA ALA A 75 -8.74 21.82 1.75
C ALA A 75 -7.84 22.26 0.59
N ALA A 76 -6.58 22.56 0.85
CA ALA A 76 -5.66 23.14 -0.13
C ALA A 76 -4.20 22.84 0.17
N VAL A 77 -3.38 22.77 -0.88
CA VAL A 77 -1.91 22.73 -0.71
C VAL A 77 -1.43 24.09 -0.24
N VAL A 78 -0.58 24.08 0.76
CA VAL A 78 0.02 25.28 1.36
C VAL A 78 1.54 25.12 1.47
N THR A 79 2.23 26.24 1.67
CA THR A 79 3.65 26.23 2.00
C THR A 79 3.88 25.67 3.42
N GLY A 80 4.91 24.90 3.57
CA GLY A 80 5.30 24.23 4.81
C GLY A 80 5.32 22.72 4.62
N ASN A 81 6.43 22.11 4.97
CA ASN A 81 6.70 20.66 4.84
C ASN A 81 6.96 20.06 6.21
N GLU A 82 6.83 18.77 6.34
CA GLU A 82 7.37 18.07 7.48
C GLU A 82 8.92 18.22 7.50
N PRO A 83 9.55 18.28 8.67
CA PRO A 83 10.97 18.67 8.75
C PRO A 83 11.94 17.56 8.36
N TRP A 84 11.52 16.31 8.32
CA TRP A 84 12.40 15.17 8.06
C TRP A 84 12.58 14.88 6.57
N LYS A 85 11.71 15.43 5.70
CA LYS A 85 11.75 15.25 4.25
C LYS A 85 11.73 13.78 3.84
N ALA A 86 10.80 13.03 4.42
CA ALA A 86 10.72 11.59 4.33
C ALA A 86 10.52 11.08 2.88
N SER A 87 9.83 11.84 2.03
CA SER A 87 9.69 11.56 0.60
C SER A 87 10.74 12.28 -0.27
N GLY A 88 11.63 13.06 0.34
CA GLY A 88 12.62 13.89 -0.33
C GLY A 88 12.45 15.38 -0.08
N PRO A 89 13.25 16.24 -0.72
CA PRO A 89 13.15 17.69 -0.58
C PRO A 89 11.76 18.20 -0.94
N GLY A 90 11.16 18.98 -0.04
CA GLY A 90 9.82 19.52 -0.21
C GLY A 90 9.62 20.85 0.49
N THR A 91 8.55 21.55 0.11
CA THR A 91 8.15 22.85 0.67
C THR A 91 6.65 22.96 0.86
N ARG A 92 5.89 21.89 0.55
CA ARG A 92 4.43 21.91 0.51
C ARG A 92 3.83 20.82 1.37
N SER A 93 2.61 21.04 1.81
CA SER A 93 1.78 20.08 2.51
C SER A 93 0.32 20.37 2.27
N LEU A 94 -0.56 19.48 2.66
CA LEU A 94 -2.01 19.65 2.51
C LEU A 94 -2.62 20.21 3.80
N TYR A 95 -3.20 21.39 3.73
CA TYR A 95 -3.96 22.02 4.81
C TYR A 95 -5.43 21.61 4.75
N LEU A 96 -5.96 21.26 5.90
CA LEU A 96 -7.33 20.82 6.11
C LEU A 96 -7.98 21.73 7.16
N PRO A 97 -8.77 22.75 6.76
CA PRO A 97 -9.53 23.57 7.70
C PRO A 97 -10.72 22.79 8.30
N SER A 98 -11.35 23.38 9.30
CA SER A 98 -12.55 22.82 9.92
C SER A 98 -13.66 22.55 8.89
N GLY A 99 -14.27 21.37 8.97
CA GLY A 99 -15.33 20.95 8.03
C GLY A 99 -14.84 20.50 6.66
N SER A 100 -13.53 20.56 6.41
CA SER A 100 -12.96 20.09 5.14
C SER A 100 -12.74 18.58 5.09
N SER A 101 -12.42 18.12 3.91
CA SER A 101 -11.88 16.78 3.71
C SER A 101 -10.96 16.70 2.50
N ALA A 102 -10.03 15.75 2.55
CA ALA A 102 -9.24 15.34 1.41
C ALA A 102 -9.31 13.82 1.24
N MET A 103 -9.35 13.36 0.00
CA MET A 103 -9.41 11.94 -0.31
C MET A 103 -8.40 11.61 -1.40
N THR A 104 -7.63 10.55 -1.21
CA THR A 104 -6.62 10.09 -2.17
C THR A 104 -7.23 9.69 -3.51
N PRO A 105 -6.44 9.61 -4.59
CA PRO A 105 -6.77 8.77 -5.73
C PRO A 105 -7.05 7.32 -5.30
N PRO A 106 -7.65 6.49 -6.15
CA PRO A 106 -7.71 5.06 -5.91
C PRO A 106 -6.31 4.47 -5.75
N ILE A 107 -6.13 3.65 -4.73
CA ILE A 107 -4.88 2.94 -4.43
C ILE A 107 -5.23 1.46 -4.38
N CYS A 108 -4.53 0.66 -5.18
CA CYS A 108 -4.63 -0.79 -5.07
C CYS A 108 -3.93 -1.23 -3.80
N VAL A 109 -4.60 -1.99 -2.96
CA VAL A 109 -4.05 -2.60 -1.75
C VAL A 109 -4.27 -4.11 -1.77
N GLU A 110 -3.37 -4.84 -1.13
CA GLU A 110 -3.40 -6.29 -1.06
C GLU A 110 -3.86 -6.76 0.32
N THR A 111 -4.07 -8.05 0.47
CA THR A 111 -4.45 -8.67 1.74
C THR A 111 -3.48 -8.32 2.88
N LEU A 112 -2.24 -8.01 2.53
CA LEU A 112 -1.16 -7.70 3.46
C LEU A 112 -0.82 -6.19 3.51
N ASP A 113 -1.62 -5.30 2.94
CA ASP A 113 -1.45 -3.84 3.01
C ASP A 113 -2.26 -3.24 4.18
N PRO A 114 -1.85 -3.44 5.45
CA PRO A 114 -2.74 -3.19 6.58
C PRO A 114 -2.84 -1.73 6.97
N THR A 115 -1.91 -0.87 6.53
CA THR A 115 -1.77 0.43 7.18
C THR A 115 -1.59 1.59 6.22
N VAL A 116 -2.11 2.75 6.63
CA VAL A 116 -1.77 4.05 6.08
C VAL A 116 -1.01 4.84 7.14
N ARG A 117 0.08 5.49 6.75
CA ARG A 117 0.85 6.40 7.59
C ARG A 117 1.10 7.72 6.88
N TYR A 118 1.29 8.75 7.65
CA TYR A 118 1.51 10.12 7.14
C TYR A 118 2.16 10.96 8.24
N PHE A 119 2.68 12.10 7.88
CA PHE A 119 3.07 13.13 8.84
C PHE A 119 1.91 14.09 9.02
N ALA A 120 1.70 14.53 10.27
CA ALA A 120 0.61 15.43 10.59
C ALA A 120 1.02 16.50 11.60
N LYS A 121 0.34 17.64 11.52
CA LYS A 121 0.49 18.77 12.42
C LYS A 121 -0.87 19.32 12.75
N ASN A 122 -1.21 19.38 14.03
CA ASN A 122 -2.42 20.05 14.47
C ASN A 122 -2.25 21.59 14.40
N ARG A 123 -3.15 22.24 13.70
CA ARG A 123 -3.19 23.70 13.51
C ARG A 123 -4.38 24.34 14.23
N GLY A 124 -5.18 23.52 14.87
CA GLY A 124 -6.35 23.93 15.66
C GLY A 124 -6.12 23.91 17.15
N VAL A 125 -7.19 23.77 17.90
CA VAL A 125 -7.15 23.62 19.37
C VAL A 125 -6.75 22.20 19.71
N VAL A 126 -5.53 22.00 20.20
CA VAL A 126 -4.89 20.69 20.39
C VAL A 126 -5.78 19.70 21.17
N ALA A 127 -6.36 20.14 22.30
CA ALA A 127 -7.17 19.28 23.15
C ALA A 127 -8.57 18.93 22.57
N LEU A 128 -9.04 19.66 21.56
CA LEU A 128 -10.39 19.54 21.01
C LEU A 128 -10.41 19.16 19.53
N SER A 129 -9.24 18.92 18.95
CA SER A 129 -9.04 18.70 17.53
C SER A 129 -8.41 17.35 17.27
N SER A 130 -9.03 16.54 16.42
CA SER A 130 -8.52 15.28 15.92
C SER A 130 -8.56 15.25 14.41
N LEU A 131 -7.76 14.38 13.81
CA LEU A 131 -7.84 14.04 12.39
C LEU A 131 -8.37 12.62 12.26
N LEU A 132 -9.58 12.46 11.77
CA LEU A 132 -10.17 11.17 11.45
C LEU A 132 -9.67 10.74 10.08
N VAL A 133 -9.15 9.52 10.01
CA VAL A 133 -8.79 8.87 8.75
C VAL A 133 -9.72 7.70 8.52
N GLU A 134 -10.26 7.64 7.32
CA GLU A 134 -11.20 6.60 6.91
C GLU A 134 -10.68 5.92 5.64
N VAL A 135 -10.92 4.62 5.53
CA VAL A 135 -10.72 3.86 4.30
C VAL A 135 -12.05 3.71 3.60
N VAL A 136 -12.08 4.04 2.32
CA VAL A 136 -13.23 3.93 1.43
C VAL A 136 -12.94 2.84 0.43
N LEU A 137 -13.62 1.69 0.56
CA LEU A 137 -13.48 0.58 -0.36
C LEU A 137 -14.26 0.85 -1.64
N LEU A 138 -13.68 0.47 -2.75
CA LEU A 138 -14.27 0.65 -4.09
C LEU A 138 -14.61 -0.71 -4.70
N ASN A 139 -15.71 -0.76 -5.45
CA ASN A 139 -16.02 -1.89 -6.32
C ASN A 139 -15.17 -1.85 -7.62
N SER A 140 -15.36 -2.83 -8.49
CA SER A 140 -14.67 -2.92 -9.78
C SER A 140 -14.94 -1.74 -10.73
N SER A 141 -16.07 -1.04 -10.54
CA SER A 141 -16.41 0.17 -11.29
C SER A 141 -15.88 1.46 -10.64
N GLY A 142 -15.08 1.36 -9.56
CA GLY A 142 -14.50 2.50 -8.86
C GLY A 142 -15.48 3.27 -7.96
N GLN A 143 -16.69 2.70 -7.70
CA GLN A 143 -17.68 3.30 -6.83
C GLN A 143 -17.47 2.89 -5.37
N PRO A 144 -17.66 3.81 -4.41
CA PRO A 144 -17.61 3.49 -2.99
C PRO A 144 -18.67 2.46 -2.59
N VAL A 145 -18.26 1.40 -1.90
CA VAL A 145 -19.17 0.37 -1.37
C VAL A 145 -19.17 0.30 0.15
N LEU A 146 -18.08 0.71 0.79
CA LEU A 146 -17.94 0.68 2.24
C LEU A 146 -16.97 1.75 2.71
N THR A 147 -17.25 2.37 3.83
CA THR A 147 -16.32 3.30 4.51
C THR A 147 -16.14 2.83 5.94
N LEU A 148 -14.88 2.66 6.34
CA LEU A 148 -14.49 2.21 7.67
C LEU A 148 -13.50 3.21 8.29
N PRO A 149 -13.51 3.39 9.62
CA PRO A 149 -12.46 4.16 10.28
C PRO A 149 -11.11 3.42 10.15
N ALA A 150 -10.07 4.10 9.71
CA ALA A 150 -8.70 3.60 9.65
C ALA A 150 -7.86 4.11 10.84
N GLY A 151 -8.28 5.19 11.47
CA GLY A 151 -7.62 5.71 12.66
C GLY A 151 -8.07 7.11 13.02
N VAL A 152 -7.74 7.50 14.23
CA VAL A 152 -7.90 8.87 14.72
C VAL A 152 -6.53 9.36 15.17
N HIS A 153 -6.07 10.44 14.55
CA HIS A 153 -4.83 11.09 14.92
C HIS A 153 -5.15 12.25 15.86
N THR A 154 -4.60 12.17 17.04
CA THR A 154 -4.56 13.27 18.02
C THR A 154 -3.12 13.72 18.16
N GLY A 155 -2.87 14.97 18.37
CA GLY A 155 -1.47 15.34 18.44
C GLY A 155 -1.21 16.80 18.67
N LEU A 156 0.07 17.08 18.86
CA LEU A 156 0.62 18.37 19.21
C LEU A 156 0.63 19.33 18.00
N GLY A 157 0.85 20.60 18.27
CA GLY A 157 1.00 21.64 17.25
C GLY A 157 2.28 21.57 16.42
N SER A 158 3.12 20.56 16.62
CA SER A 158 4.32 20.26 15.83
C SER A 158 4.07 19.10 14.86
N TRP A 159 4.91 18.99 13.83
CA TRP A 159 4.90 17.83 12.94
C TRP A 159 5.29 16.56 13.70
N HIS A 160 4.62 15.46 13.40
CA HIS A 160 4.96 14.13 13.89
C HIS A 160 4.34 13.05 12.98
N PRO A 161 4.94 11.85 12.90
CA PRO A 161 4.35 10.76 12.15
C PRO A 161 3.09 10.24 12.82
N SER A 162 2.14 9.78 12.03
CA SER A 162 0.98 9.05 12.54
C SER A 162 1.42 7.70 13.13
N LEU A 163 0.63 7.17 14.04
CA LEU A 163 0.67 5.72 14.30
C LEU A 163 0.18 4.97 13.05
N PRO A 164 0.55 3.69 12.89
CA PRO A 164 -0.02 2.86 11.85
C PRO A 164 -1.55 2.83 11.99
N GLY A 165 -2.24 3.31 10.96
CA GLY A 165 -3.70 3.20 10.90
C GLY A 165 -4.07 1.78 10.53
N VAL A 166 -4.68 1.05 11.46
CA VAL A 166 -5.08 -0.35 11.26
C VAL A 166 -6.36 -0.38 10.44
N GLY A 167 -6.27 -0.81 9.19
CA GLY A 167 -7.45 -1.05 8.36
C GLY A 167 -7.93 -2.49 8.52
N LEU A 168 -9.25 -2.70 8.63
CA LEU A 168 -9.91 -4.01 8.48
C LEU A 168 -9.87 -4.49 7.01
N LEU A 169 -8.85 -4.10 6.26
CA LEU A 169 -8.74 -4.33 4.81
C LEU A 169 -8.50 -5.78 4.45
N ASN A 170 -7.93 -6.55 5.36
CA ASN A 170 -7.52 -7.93 5.13
C ASN A 170 -8.67 -8.85 4.68
N VAL A 171 -9.85 -8.68 5.25
CA VAL A 171 -11.00 -9.55 4.93
C VAL A 171 -11.54 -9.26 3.53
N THR A 172 -11.61 -7.99 3.16
CA THR A 172 -12.21 -7.57 1.88
C THR A 172 -11.28 -7.88 0.69
N ALA A 173 -9.96 -7.76 0.88
CA ALA A 173 -8.98 -8.14 -0.13
C ALA A 173 -8.99 -9.65 -0.40
N LEU A 174 -9.17 -10.47 0.64
CA LEU A 174 -9.34 -11.94 0.49
C LEU A 174 -10.54 -12.29 -0.39
N LEU A 175 -11.65 -11.57 -0.26
CA LEU A 175 -12.86 -11.80 -1.03
C LEU A 175 -12.73 -11.39 -2.50
N ASN A 176 -11.78 -10.53 -2.85
CA ASN A 176 -11.58 -9.98 -4.19
C ASN A 176 -10.29 -10.49 -4.89
N GLY A 177 -9.90 -11.73 -4.63
CA GLY A 177 -8.71 -12.31 -5.26
C GLY A 177 -7.39 -11.70 -4.77
N GLY A 178 -7.34 -11.31 -3.49
CA GLY A 178 -6.13 -10.81 -2.83
C GLY A 178 -5.86 -9.32 -3.01
N LYS A 179 -6.73 -8.59 -3.71
CA LYS A 179 -6.56 -7.13 -3.92
C LYS A 179 -7.89 -6.39 -3.89
N VAL A 180 -7.83 -5.11 -3.54
CA VAL A 180 -8.97 -4.19 -3.59
C VAL A 180 -8.48 -2.77 -3.86
N ASN A 181 -9.26 -1.96 -4.56
CA ASN A 181 -9.00 -0.52 -4.67
C ASN A 181 -9.65 0.22 -3.50
N VAL A 182 -8.86 1.07 -2.86
CA VAL A 182 -9.31 1.91 -1.76
C VAL A 182 -8.97 3.37 -2.00
N LYS A 183 -9.63 4.26 -1.26
CA LYS A 183 -9.22 5.65 -1.05
C LYS A 183 -9.10 5.89 0.44
N PHE A 184 -8.15 6.71 0.85
CA PHE A 184 -8.06 7.20 2.22
C PHE A 184 -8.64 8.60 2.29
N ARG A 185 -9.56 8.83 3.23
CA ARG A 185 -10.18 10.12 3.47
C ARG A 185 -9.74 10.69 4.81
N PHE A 186 -9.24 11.92 4.78
CA PHE A 186 -8.76 12.66 5.93
C PHE A 186 -9.78 13.75 6.26
N ARG A 187 -10.25 13.81 7.52
CA ARG A 187 -11.22 14.80 7.96
C ARG A 187 -10.84 15.35 9.34
N PRO A 188 -10.63 16.67 9.47
CA PRO A 188 -10.58 17.31 10.78
C PRO A 188 -11.91 17.15 11.52
N VAL A 189 -11.87 16.74 12.77
CA VAL A 189 -13.05 16.58 13.64
C VAL A 189 -12.80 17.26 14.98
N GLY A 190 -13.87 17.78 15.56
CA GLY A 190 -13.81 18.54 16.83
C GLY A 190 -13.87 20.04 16.66
N LEU A 191 -13.91 20.75 17.78
CA LEU A 191 -14.08 22.19 17.79
C LEU A 191 -12.82 22.90 17.30
N GLY A 192 -12.99 23.71 16.24
CA GLY A 192 -11.86 24.45 15.64
C GLY A 192 -10.77 23.59 15.05
N ALA A 193 -11.09 22.33 14.70
CA ALA A 193 -10.13 21.40 14.16
C ALA A 193 -9.53 21.90 12.84
N LYS A 194 -8.22 21.97 12.78
CA LYS A 194 -7.43 22.34 11.58
C LYS A 194 -6.17 21.49 11.57
N TRP A 195 -5.86 20.92 10.42
CA TRP A 195 -4.70 20.03 10.30
C TRP A 195 -3.86 20.35 9.07
N GLN A 196 -2.60 20.01 9.12
CA GLN A 196 -1.74 19.83 7.95
C GLN A 196 -1.29 18.38 7.91
N ILE A 197 -1.30 17.79 6.73
CA ILE A 197 -0.75 16.46 6.48
C ILE A 197 0.26 16.51 5.35
N ASP A 198 1.22 15.58 5.42
CA ASP A 198 2.27 15.47 4.43
C ASP A 198 2.72 14.01 4.32
N ASP A 199 3.35 13.69 3.19
CA ASP A 199 3.99 12.41 2.95
C ASP A 199 3.11 11.22 3.34
N VAL A 200 2.00 11.06 2.60
CA VAL A 200 1.05 9.97 2.83
C VAL A 200 1.57 8.69 2.21
N TYR A 201 1.78 7.69 3.04
CA TYR A 201 2.30 6.38 2.67
C TYR A 201 1.29 5.25 2.92
N VAL A 202 1.40 4.20 2.13
CA VAL A 202 0.67 2.94 2.31
C VAL A 202 1.68 1.82 2.48
N ASP A 203 1.42 0.93 3.42
CA ASP A 203 2.26 -0.23 3.72
C ASP A 203 1.85 -1.41 2.83
N PRO A 204 2.71 -1.90 1.93
CA PRO A 204 2.47 -3.10 1.14
C PRO A 204 2.95 -4.38 1.83
N LEU A 205 3.27 -4.34 3.14
CA LEU A 205 3.79 -5.45 3.96
C LEU A 205 4.90 -6.28 3.29
N LYS A 206 5.79 -5.63 2.56
CA LYS A 206 7.00 -6.27 2.08
C LYS A 206 8.10 -6.08 3.11
N MET A 207 8.42 -7.14 3.85
CA MET A 207 9.67 -7.22 4.60
C MET A 207 10.78 -7.50 3.59
N GLY A 208 11.73 -6.60 3.50
CA GLY A 208 12.94 -6.76 2.68
C GLY A 208 13.99 -7.57 3.41
#